data_0f32ded1247172e4e50d64bddc061e05
#
_entry.id   0f32ded1247172e4e50d64bddc061e05
#
_cell.length_a   1.000
_cell.length_b   1.000
_cell.length_c   1.000
_cell.angle_alpha   90.00
_cell.angle_beta   90.00
_cell.angle_gamma   90.00
#
_symmetry.space_group_name_H-M   'P 1'
#
loop_
_entity.id
_entity.type
_entity.pdbx_description
1 polymer ?
#
loop_
_entity_poly.entity_id
_entity_poly.type
_entity_poly.pdbx_seq_one_letter_code
_entity_poly.pdbx_strand_id
1 'polypeptide(L)'
;MRKENEAGIPPAFFRDIIKHRTIFENAIKGDFMYMNYEAFKEVIHGRRSVRKFTEQEVSIGDIEEIIDCARYAPSDTNSQTWEFIVIMNRNKIKEIEKMTWDALHKLAEKATEKGEEKAGKLLTRSFGPYATAFSDAPALIVCLATPYESKFREKIFDPIDFVPDSVWEEEGIKSSCLAAQNLMLAAYARGLGTCPMTGPVLLAQNELRQYLQIDPEKQINMVISLGYPKDKPKKLARKEVKDITKFIL
;
A
#
# COMPACT_ATOMS: atom_id res chain seq x y z
N MET A 1 -7.89 43.01 29.65
CA MET A 1 -8.87 42.63 28.62
C MET A 1 -8.17 41.67 27.64
N ARG A 2 -8.39 40.34 27.78
CA ARG A 2 -7.89 39.33 26.86
C ARG A 2 -8.92 39.17 25.74
N LYS A 3 -8.52 39.41 24.50
CA LYS A 3 -9.35 39.12 23.33
C LYS A 3 -9.25 37.60 23.07
N GLU A 4 -10.32 36.88 23.30
CA GLU A 4 -10.50 35.51 22.83
C GLU A 4 -10.71 35.56 21.31
N ASN A 5 -10.00 34.71 20.59
CA ASN A 5 -10.25 34.48 19.17
C ASN A 5 -11.43 33.55 19.01
N GLU A 6 -12.32 33.85 18.07
CA GLU A 6 -13.61 33.21 17.82
C GLU A 6 -13.57 31.72 17.38
N ALA A 7 -12.41 31.03 17.45
CA ALA A 7 -12.26 29.65 17.02
C ALA A 7 -11.90 28.64 18.12
N GLY A 8 -11.85 29.05 19.41
CA GLY A 8 -11.64 28.10 20.53
C GLY A 8 -10.34 27.30 20.54
N ILE A 9 -9.32 27.69 19.76
CA ILE A 9 -8.06 26.98 19.63
C ILE A 9 -7.08 27.46 20.71
N PRO A 10 -6.49 26.54 21.53
CA PRO A 10 -5.59 26.91 22.63
C PRO A 10 -4.34 27.68 22.15
N PRO A 11 -3.85 28.65 22.91
CA PRO A 11 -2.62 29.40 22.56
C PRO A 11 -1.37 28.53 22.38
N ALA A 12 -1.34 27.35 22.99
CA ALA A 12 -0.27 26.36 22.80
C ALA A 12 -0.16 25.86 21.37
N PHE A 13 -1.29 25.65 20.69
CA PHE A 13 -1.34 25.18 19.29
C PHE A 13 -0.70 26.19 18.34
N PHE A 14 -0.92 27.49 18.55
CA PHE A 14 -0.27 28.54 17.76
C PHE A 14 1.24 28.68 18.04
N ARG A 15 1.71 28.36 19.26
CA ARG A 15 3.14 28.36 19.56
C ARG A 15 3.88 27.24 18.82
N ASP A 16 3.25 26.09 18.65
CA ASP A 16 3.85 24.96 17.92
C ASP A 16 3.86 25.23 16.41
N ILE A 17 2.80 25.83 15.87
CA ILE A 17 2.79 26.29 14.47
C ILE A 17 3.84 27.37 14.22
N ILE A 18 4.01 28.33 15.15
CA ILE A 18 5.03 29.38 15.02
C ILE A 18 6.44 28.79 15.16
N LYS A 19 6.67 27.81 16.06
CA LYS A 19 7.94 27.08 16.12
C LYS A 19 8.24 26.33 14.82
N HIS A 20 7.26 25.68 14.24
CA HIS A 20 7.41 25.02 12.93
C HIS A 20 7.67 26.06 11.83
N ARG A 21 7.01 27.21 11.85
CA ARG A 21 7.23 28.29 10.88
C ARG A 21 8.64 28.90 11.01
N THR A 22 9.16 29.07 12.22
CA THR A 22 10.53 29.54 12.45
C THR A 22 11.59 28.53 12.06
N ILE A 23 11.30 27.24 12.20
CA ILE A 23 12.13 26.14 11.64
C ILE A 23 12.13 26.21 10.11
N PHE A 24 10.98 26.46 9.50
CA PHE A 24 10.83 26.66 8.06
C PHE A 24 11.60 27.90 7.55
N GLU A 25 11.49 29.03 8.23
CA GLU A 25 12.14 30.28 7.81
C GLU A 25 13.67 30.23 7.98
N ASN A 26 14.21 29.45 8.92
CA ASN A 26 15.65 29.24 9.08
C ASN A 26 16.24 28.17 8.14
N ALA A 27 15.42 27.35 7.51
CA ALA A 27 15.82 26.33 6.54
C ALA A 27 15.98 26.86 5.10
N ILE A 28 15.50 28.08 4.80
CA ILE A 28 15.54 28.70 3.45
C ILE A 28 16.87 29.43 3.20
N LYS A 29 17.99 28.91 3.67
CA LYS A 29 19.32 29.43 3.30
C LYS A 29 20.12 28.52 2.36
N GLY A 30 19.47 27.61 1.70
CA GLY A 30 19.97 26.81 0.61
C GLY A 30 18.79 26.06 0.03
N ASP A 31 18.72 25.84 -1.25
CA ASP A 31 17.60 25.29 -2.03
C ASP A 31 17.11 23.88 -1.63
N PHE A 32 17.40 23.43 -0.41
CA PHE A 32 16.92 22.16 0.15
C PHE A 32 16.24 22.39 1.50
N MET A 33 14.94 22.12 1.55
CA MET A 33 14.16 22.06 2.77
C MET A 33 14.59 20.81 3.57
N TYR A 34 15.37 21.01 4.64
CA TYR A 34 15.69 19.94 5.59
C TYR A 34 14.44 19.54 6.36
N MET A 35 13.79 18.48 5.91
CA MET A 35 12.81 17.77 6.73
C MET A 35 13.48 17.27 8.02
N ASN A 36 12.72 17.18 9.12
CA ASN A 36 13.22 16.49 10.31
C ASN A 36 13.44 14.99 9.95
N TYR A 37 14.68 14.66 9.63
CA TYR A 37 15.08 13.32 9.22
C TYR A 37 14.71 12.25 10.26
N GLU A 38 14.82 12.56 11.57
CA GLU A 38 14.48 11.61 12.61
C GLU A 38 12.97 11.32 12.65
N ALA A 39 12.11 12.33 12.47
CA ALA A 39 10.67 12.11 12.37
C ALA A 39 10.29 11.25 11.14
N PHE A 40 10.91 11.51 9.98
CA PHE A 40 10.72 10.70 8.79
C PHE A 40 11.19 9.25 8.99
N LYS A 41 12.35 9.07 9.61
CA LYS A 41 12.91 7.76 9.97
C LYS A 41 12.00 7.00 10.94
N GLU A 42 11.38 7.68 11.91
CA GLU A 42 10.40 7.09 12.80
C GLU A 42 9.19 6.54 12.05
N VAL A 43 8.67 7.26 11.05
CA VAL A 43 7.58 6.79 10.19
C VAL A 43 8.00 5.51 9.46
N ILE A 44 9.16 5.50 8.80
CA ILE A 44 9.68 4.34 8.08
C ILE A 44 9.89 3.15 9.03
N HIS A 45 10.55 3.37 10.16
CA HIS A 45 10.86 2.33 11.13
C HIS A 45 9.66 1.90 11.97
N GLY A 46 8.65 2.75 12.10
CA GLY A 46 7.46 2.51 12.89
C GLY A 46 6.39 1.69 12.17
N ARG A 47 6.21 1.95 10.85
CA ARG A 47 5.19 1.26 10.05
C ARG A 47 5.32 -0.27 10.13
N ARG A 48 4.20 -0.95 10.33
CA ARG A 48 4.07 -2.42 10.39
C ARG A 48 2.84 -2.88 9.61
N SER A 49 2.84 -4.15 9.22
CA SER A 49 1.65 -4.81 8.70
C SER A 49 0.65 -5.07 9.82
N VAL A 50 -0.43 -4.32 9.81
CA VAL A 50 -1.55 -4.41 10.76
C VAL A 50 -2.61 -5.33 10.15
N ARG A 51 -3.04 -6.35 10.92
CA ARG A 51 -4.03 -7.36 10.48
C ARG A 51 -5.24 -7.45 11.39
N LYS A 52 -5.28 -6.63 12.45
CA LYS A 52 -6.41 -6.52 13.35
C LYS A 52 -6.76 -5.06 13.49
N PHE A 53 -7.99 -4.72 13.20
CA PHE A 53 -8.49 -3.37 13.18
C PHE A 53 -9.59 -3.17 14.21
N THR A 54 -9.80 -1.93 14.61
CA THR A 54 -10.99 -1.52 15.35
C THR A 54 -12.17 -1.42 14.39
N GLU A 55 -13.39 -1.28 14.94
CA GLU A 55 -14.59 -1.06 14.12
C GLU A 55 -14.72 0.39 13.62
N GLN A 56 -13.82 1.27 14.05
CA GLN A 56 -13.83 2.67 13.67
C GLN A 56 -13.63 2.80 12.14
N GLU A 57 -14.53 3.54 11.52
CA GLU A 57 -14.45 3.83 10.08
C GLU A 57 -13.34 4.82 9.78
N VAL A 58 -12.71 4.67 8.63
CA VAL A 58 -11.75 5.63 8.09
C VAL A 58 -12.52 6.65 7.25
N SER A 59 -12.27 7.93 7.41
CA SER A 59 -12.94 8.94 6.63
C SER A 59 -12.48 8.94 5.17
N ILE A 60 -13.35 9.33 4.24
CA ILE A 60 -12.98 9.52 2.83
C ILE A 60 -11.85 10.54 2.72
N GLY A 61 -11.90 11.64 3.47
CA GLY A 61 -10.85 12.66 3.47
C GLY A 61 -9.48 12.12 3.92
N ASP A 62 -9.42 11.22 4.92
CA ASP A 62 -8.17 10.57 5.30
C ASP A 62 -7.63 9.69 4.17
N ILE A 63 -8.52 8.98 3.46
CA ILE A 63 -8.14 8.14 2.34
C ILE A 63 -7.63 8.99 1.17
N GLU A 64 -8.29 10.09 0.84
CA GLU A 64 -7.87 11.03 -0.20
C GLU A 64 -6.48 11.60 0.09
N GLU A 65 -6.21 12.01 1.33
CA GLU A 65 -4.91 12.53 1.75
C GLU A 65 -3.77 11.50 1.60
N ILE A 66 -4.01 10.24 1.98
CA ILE A 66 -2.98 9.20 1.81
C ILE A 66 -2.76 8.80 0.35
N ILE A 67 -3.81 8.86 -0.48
CA ILE A 67 -3.70 8.65 -1.93
C ILE A 67 -3.00 9.84 -2.58
N ASP A 68 -3.24 11.06 -2.10
CA ASP A 68 -2.49 12.23 -2.55
C ASP A 68 -0.98 12.04 -2.33
N CYS A 69 -0.55 11.55 -1.17
CA CYS A 69 0.84 11.21 -0.93
C CYS A 69 1.34 10.08 -1.86
N ALA A 70 0.50 9.10 -2.16
CA ALA A 70 0.85 7.98 -3.04
C ALA A 70 1.23 8.45 -4.45
N ARG A 71 0.48 9.37 -5.03
CA ARG A 71 0.70 9.87 -6.40
C ARG A 71 1.99 10.67 -6.60
N TYR A 72 2.69 11.01 -5.51
CA TYR A 72 4.03 11.63 -5.57
C TYR A 72 5.17 10.60 -5.62
N ALA A 73 4.87 9.31 -5.78
CA ALA A 73 5.88 8.31 -6.01
C ALA A 73 6.59 8.56 -7.37
N PRO A 74 7.89 8.24 -7.48
CA PRO A 74 8.53 8.24 -8.78
C PRO A 74 7.96 7.12 -9.67
N SER A 75 7.92 7.37 -10.96
CA SER A 75 7.56 6.38 -11.97
C SER A 75 8.45 6.53 -13.20
N ASP A 76 8.63 5.48 -13.96
CA ASP A 76 9.42 5.56 -15.18
C ASP A 76 8.80 6.60 -16.13
N THR A 77 9.64 7.52 -16.62
CA THR A 77 9.25 8.65 -17.48
C THR A 77 8.06 9.48 -17.00
N ASN A 78 7.79 9.47 -15.67
CA ASN A 78 6.60 10.07 -15.04
C ASN A 78 5.28 9.51 -15.61
N SER A 79 5.27 8.23 -15.96
CA SER A 79 4.11 7.54 -16.54
C SER A 79 2.95 7.34 -15.56
N GLN A 80 3.23 7.37 -14.25
CA GLN A 80 2.22 7.26 -13.18
C GLN A 80 1.30 6.06 -13.35
N THR A 81 1.89 4.89 -13.64
CA THR A 81 1.22 3.63 -13.94
C THR A 81 0.64 2.96 -12.70
N TRP A 82 -0.23 3.66 -12.00
CA TRP A 82 -0.98 3.16 -10.85
C TRP A 82 -2.41 3.65 -10.85
N GLU A 83 -3.30 2.81 -10.37
CA GLU A 83 -4.66 3.18 -10.00
C GLU A 83 -5.01 2.53 -8.66
N PHE A 84 -6.00 3.10 -7.97
CA PHE A 84 -6.47 2.60 -6.69
C PHE A 84 -7.97 2.44 -6.71
N ILE A 85 -8.47 1.25 -6.34
CA ILE A 85 -9.90 1.03 -6.07
C ILE A 85 -10.07 0.95 -4.56
N VAL A 86 -10.84 1.87 -4.00
CA VAL A 86 -11.13 1.94 -2.58
C VAL A 86 -12.48 1.27 -2.29
N ILE A 87 -12.47 0.30 -1.39
CA ILE A 87 -13.66 -0.45 -0.97
C ILE A 87 -13.90 -0.21 0.51
N MET A 88 -14.94 0.56 0.84
CA MET A 88 -15.35 0.86 2.22
C MET A 88 -16.62 0.10 2.62
N ASN A 89 -17.26 -0.57 1.69
CA ASN A 89 -18.45 -1.37 1.95
C ASN A 89 -18.04 -2.72 2.55
N ARG A 90 -18.36 -2.94 3.82
CA ARG A 90 -18.02 -4.16 4.57
C ARG A 90 -18.57 -5.44 3.93
N ASN A 91 -19.75 -5.40 3.33
CA ASN A 91 -20.31 -6.57 2.65
C ASN A 91 -19.46 -6.93 1.42
N LYS A 92 -19.00 -5.94 0.66
CA LYS A 92 -18.09 -6.17 -0.47
C LYS A 92 -16.74 -6.75 -0.01
N ILE A 93 -16.22 -6.30 1.12
CA ILE A 93 -15.00 -6.86 1.73
C ILE A 93 -15.22 -8.34 2.09
N LYS A 94 -16.37 -8.68 2.68
CA LYS A 94 -16.72 -10.06 3.02
C LYS A 94 -16.95 -10.95 1.79
N GLU A 95 -17.45 -10.39 0.70
CA GLU A 95 -17.54 -11.11 -0.57
C GLU A 95 -16.16 -11.43 -1.14
N ILE A 96 -15.20 -10.51 -1.07
CA ILE A 96 -13.80 -10.74 -1.49
C ILE A 96 -13.14 -11.80 -0.59
N GLU A 97 -13.38 -11.76 0.72
CA GLU A 97 -12.95 -12.81 1.64
C GLU A 97 -13.48 -14.17 1.22
N LYS A 98 -14.79 -14.27 0.96
CA LYS A 98 -15.44 -15.50 0.51
C LYS A 98 -14.82 -16.03 -0.79
N MET A 99 -14.64 -15.18 -1.81
CA MET A 99 -14.00 -15.59 -3.09
C MET A 99 -12.60 -16.14 -2.83
N THR A 100 -11.84 -15.54 -1.94
CA THR A 100 -10.49 -15.99 -1.58
C THR A 100 -10.53 -17.36 -0.91
N TRP A 101 -11.47 -17.60 0.01
CA TRP A 101 -11.67 -18.90 0.65
C TRP A 101 -12.16 -19.97 -0.32
N ASP A 102 -13.10 -19.65 -1.21
CA ASP A 102 -13.62 -20.58 -2.22
C ASP A 102 -12.49 -21.06 -3.15
N ALA A 103 -11.64 -20.15 -3.61
CA ALA A 103 -10.49 -20.49 -4.44
C ALA A 103 -9.46 -21.34 -3.68
N LEU A 104 -9.23 -21.04 -2.40
CA LEU A 104 -8.31 -21.77 -1.54
C LEU A 104 -8.79 -23.20 -1.27
N HIS A 105 -10.09 -23.41 -1.04
CA HIS A 105 -10.67 -24.73 -0.87
C HIS A 105 -10.52 -25.58 -2.13
N LYS A 106 -10.81 -25.01 -3.31
CA LYS A 106 -10.56 -25.69 -4.60
C LYS A 106 -9.09 -26.10 -4.77
N LEU A 107 -8.16 -25.26 -4.33
CA LEU A 107 -6.74 -25.57 -4.39
C LEU A 107 -6.35 -26.68 -3.42
N ALA A 108 -6.94 -26.69 -2.22
CA ALA A 108 -6.73 -27.75 -1.22
C ALA A 108 -7.29 -29.09 -1.68
N GLU A 109 -8.44 -29.12 -2.36
CA GLU A 109 -9.01 -30.32 -2.99
C GLU A 109 -8.06 -30.87 -4.05
N LYS A 110 -7.58 -30.02 -4.97
CA LYS A 110 -6.57 -30.41 -5.99
C LYS A 110 -5.28 -30.95 -5.37
N ALA A 111 -4.84 -30.42 -4.25
CA ALA A 111 -3.67 -30.95 -3.54
C ALA A 111 -3.95 -32.36 -3.02
N THR A 112 -5.14 -32.62 -2.49
CA THR A 112 -5.56 -33.95 -2.03
C THR A 112 -5.65 -34.95 -3.18
N GLU A 113 -6.22 -34.57 -4.33
CA GLU A 113 -6.28 -35.40 -5.56
C GLU A 113 -4.88 -35.81 -6.08
N LYS A 114 -3.86 -34.95 -5.82
CA LYS A 114 -2.46 -35.25 -6.15
C LYS A 114 -1.72 -36.02 -5.08
N GLY A 115 -2.37 -36.44 -4.01
CA GLY A 115 -1.72 -37.12 -2.86
C GLY A 115 -0.98 -36.17 -1.91
N GLU A 116 -1.14 -34.85 -2.06
CA GLU A 116 -0.48 -33.81 -1.25
C GLU A 116 -1.38 -33.30 -0.11
N GLU A 117 -1.98 -34.20 0.65
CA GLU A 117 -2.94 -33.89 1.73
C GLU A 117 -2.37 -32.94 2.78
N LYS A 118 -1.06 -33.07 3.08
CA LYS A 118 -0.39 -32.18 4.04
C LYS A 118 -0.38 -30.74 3.54
N ALA A 119 -0.12 -30.53 2.25
CA ALA A 119 -0.16 -29.21 1.61
C ALA A 119 -1.59 -28.66 1.63
N GLY A 120 -2.61 -29.45 1.31
CA GLY A 120 -4.01 -29.06 1.40
C GLY A 120 -4.42 -28.58 2.82
N LYS A 121 -3.99 -29.31 3.86
CA LYS A 121 -4.20 -28.93 5.25
C LYS A 121 -3.50 -27.61 5.64
N LEU A 122 -2.28 -27.40 5.15
CA LEU A 122 -1.53 -26.15 5.40
C LEU A 122 -2.16 -24.95 4.69
N LEU A 123 -2.67 -25.14 3.48
CA LEU A 123 -3.41 -24.11 2.75
C LEU A 123 -4.58 -23.59 3.59
N THR A 124 -5.43 -24.47 4.10
CA THR A 124 -6.64 -24.06 4.83
C THR A 124 -6.37 -23.60 6.25
N ARG A 125 -5.47 -24.27 7.00
CA ARG A 125 -5.26 -23.98 8.42
C ARG A 125 -4.29 -22.83 8.70
N SER A 126 -3.30 -22.63 7.83
CA SER A 126 -2.22 -21.67 8.05
C SER A 126 -2.25 -20.52 7.06
N PHE A 127 -2.32 -20.82 5.76
CA PHE A 127 -2.26 -19.80 4.72
C PHE A 127 -3.59 -19.04 4.56
N GLY A 128 -4.73 -19.72 4.63
CA GLY A 128 -6.05 -19.11 4.49
C GLY A 128 -6.31 -17.95 5.45
N PRO A 129 -6.18 -18.16 6.78
CA PRO A 129 -6.32 -17.06 7.75
C PRO A 129 -5.34 -15.90 7.53
N TYR A 130 -4.15 -16.19 6.98
CA TYR A 130 -3.18 -15.16 6.63
C TYR A 130 -3.58 -14.41 5.36
N ALA A 131 -4.04 -15.12 4.33
CA ALA A 131 -4.47 -14.55 3.05
C ALA A 131 -5.75 -13.70 3.17
N THR A 132 -6.60 -14.00 4.17
CA THR A 132 -7.86 -13.29 4.41
C THR A 132 -7.83 -12.37 5.64
N ALA A 133 -6.65 -12.05 6.16
CA ALA A 133 -6.48 -11.20 7.34
C ALA A 133 -6.97 -9.75 7.17
N PHE A 134 -7.53 -9.42 6.02
CA PHE A 134 -8.17 -8.14 5.71
C PHE A 134 -9.66 -8.09 6.07
N SER A 135 -10.27 -9.21 6.37
CA SER A 135 -11.72 -9.37 6.45
C SER A 135 -12.42 -8.45 7.44
N ASP A 136 -11.72 -8.01 8.49
CA ASP A 136 -12.22 -7.10 9.51
C ASP A 136 -11.76 -5.64 9.30
N ALA A 137 -11.03 -5.36 8.23
CA ALA A 137 -10.62 -4.00 7.92
C ALA A 137 -11.82 -3.13 7.54
N PRO A 138 -11.90 -1.87 8.00
CA PRO A 138 -12.94 -0.93 7.60
C PRO A 138 -12.83 -0.49 6.14
N ALA A 139 -11.64 -0.60 5.55
CA ALA A 139 -11.41 -0.30 4.14
C ALA A 139 -10.37 -1.22 3.52
N LEU A 140 -10.53 -1.50 2.22
CA LEU A 140 -9.52 -2.13 1.36
C LEU A 140 -9.15 -1.17 0.23
N ILE A 141 -7.88 -1.19 -0.15
CA ILE A 141 -7.39 -0.49 -1.33
C ILE A 141 -6.76 -1.52 -2.25
N VAL A 142 -7.35 -1.71 -3.43
CA VAL A 142 -6.79 -2.56 -4.48
C VAL A 142 -5.84 -1.68 -5.30
N CYS A 143 -4.56 -2.04 -5.30
CA CYS A 143 -3.55 -1.35 -6.06
C CYS A 143 -3.41 -2.02 -7.42
N LEU A 144 -3.62 -1.26 -8.47
CA LEU A 144 -3.47 -1.70 -9.85
C LEU A 144 -2.18 -1.14 -10.44
N ALA A 145 -1.57 -1.91 -11.33
CA ALA A 145 -0.58 -1.42 -12.26
C ALA A 145 -1.26 -1.28 -13.63
N THR A 146 -1.21 -0.09 -14.20
CA THR A 146 -1.67 0.17 -15.55
C THR A 146 -0.56 -0.11 -16.56
N PRO A 147 -0.87 -0.36 -17.84
CA PRO A 147 0.15 -0.53 -18.87
C PRO A 147 1.14 0.63 -18.89
N TYR A 148 2.42 0.32 -19.08
CA TYR A 148 3.44 1.33 -19.26
C TYR A 148 3.47 1.76 -20.72
N GLU A 149 3.15 3.01 -20.96
CA GLU A 149 3.20 3.65 -22.26
C GLU A 149 4.24 4.78 -22.23
N SER A 150 5.19 4.76 -23.16
CA SER A 150 6.12 5.85 -23.31
C SER A 150 6.48 6.07 -24.78
N LYS A 151 6.79 7.34 -25.09
CA LYS A 151 7.28 7.69 -26.44
C LYS A 151 8.62 7.01 -26.78
N PHE A 152 9.42 6.66 -25.78
CA PHE A 152 10.66 5.90 -25.99
C PHE A 152 10.37 4.46 -26.36
N ARG A 153 9.42 3.81 -25.67
CA ARG A 153 8.94 2.47 -26.04
C ARG A 153 8.47 2.48 -27.48
N GLU A 154 7.45 3.28 -27.79
CA GLU A 154 6.80 3.37 -29.09
C GLU A 154 7.77 3.67 -30.24
N LYS A 155 8.69 4.65 -30.05
CA LYS A 155 9.52 5.16 -31.15
C LYS A 155 10.87 4.50 -31.29
N ILE A 156 11.40 3.88 -30.24
CA ILE A 156 12.75 3.34 -30.23
C ILE A 156 12.73 1.82 -30.10
N PHE A 157 12.03 1.28 -29.08
CA PHE A 157 12.16 -0.13 -28.73
C PHE A 157 11.22 -1.04 -29.51
N ASP A 158 9.94 -0.66 -29.63
CA ASP A 158 8.95 -1.47 -30.36
C ASP A 158 9.33 -1.66 -31.86
N PRO A 159 9.83 -0.64 -32.59
CA PRO A 159 10.22 -0.83 -33.99
C PRO A 159 11.38 -1.80 -34.23
N ILE A 160 12.20 -2.07 -33.21
CA ILE A 160 13.34 -2.99 -33.31
C ILE A 160 13.12 -4.31 -32.58
N ASP A 161 11.94 -4.50 -31.94
CA ASP A 161 11.55 -5.71 -31.22
C ASP A 161 12.65 -6.26 -30.28
N PHE A 162 13.31 -5.33 -29.55
CA PHE A 162 14.47 -5.66 -28.73
C PHE A 162 14.11 -5.97 -27.28
N VAL A 163 13.04 -5.34 -26.75
CA VAL A 163 12.65 -5.47 -25.35
C VAL A 163 11.36 -6.29 -25.23
N PRO A 164 11.38 -7.43 -24.52
CA PRO A 164 10.17 -8.23 -24.32
C PRO A 164 9.07 -7.46 -23.59
N ASP A 165 7.80 -7.72 -23.90
CA ASP A 165 6.64 -7.09 -23.26
C ASP A 165 6.65 -7.24 -21.74
N SER A 166 7.15 -8.37 -21.22
CA SER A 166 7.25 -8.60 -19.78
C SER A 166 8.08 -7.54 -19.02
N VAL A 167 9.06 -6.93 -19.69
CA VAL A 167 9.86 -5.84 -19.09
C VAL A 167 9.00 -4.59 -18.89
N TRP A 168 8.14 -4.28 -19.86
CA TRP A 168 7.24 -3.13 -19.78
C TRP A 168 6.13 -3.35 -18.74
N GLU A 169 5.64 -4.57 -18.61
CA GLU A 169 4.70 -4.94 -17.54
C GLU A 169 5.33 -4.75 -16.16
N GLU A 170 6.60 -5.13 -16.00
CA GLU A 170 7.35 -4.92 -14.75
C GLU A 170 7.50 -3.44 -14.39
N GLU A 171 7.67 -2.54 -15.35
CA GLU A 171 7.78 -1.09 -15.08
C GLU A 171 6.49 -0.54 -14.46
N GLY A 172 5.33 -0.97 -14.95
CA GLY A 172 4.04 -0.65 -14.33
C GLY A 172 3.94 -1.14 -12.88
N ILE A 173 4.34 -2.39 -12.63
CA ILE A 173 4.33 -2.99 -11.29
C ILE A 173 5.30 -2.25 -10.35
N LYS A 174 6.53 -1.95 -10.79
CA LYS A 174 7.53 -1.23 -10.00
C LYS A 174 7.01 0.14 -9.56
N SER A 175 6.44 0.90 -10.49
CA SER A 175 5.84 2.22 -10.21
C SER A 175 4.67 2.11 -9.22
N SER A 176 3.76 1.16 -9.43
CA SER A 176 2.63 0.90 -8.53
C SER A 176 3.08 0.49 -7.12
N CYS A 177 4.16 -0.30 -7.00
CA CYS A 177 4.75 -0.66 -5.70
C CYS A 177 5.30 0.56 -4.95
N LEU A 178 5.95 1.49 -5.66
CA LEU A 178 6.46 2.74 -5.06
C LEU A 178 5.31 3.62 -4.55
N ALA A 179 4.24 3.75 -5.32
CA ALA A 179 3.04 4.47 -4.91
C ALA A 179 2.36 3.81 -3.69
N ALA A 180 2.23 2.48 -3.68
CA ALA A 180 1.72 1.73 -2.55
C ALA A 180 2.58 1.90 -1.28
N GLN A 181 3.91 2.02 -1.41
CA GLN A 181 4.79 2.30 -0.28
C GLN A 181 4.54 3.69 0.30
N ASN A 182 4.43 4.74 -0.55
CA ASN A 182 4.10 6.09 -0.09
C ASN A 182 2.75 6.12 0.64
N LEU A 183 1.71 5.46 0.07
CA LEU A 183 0.40 5.32 0.68
C LEU A 183 0.50 4.75 2.11
N MET A 184 1.25 3.66 2.28
CA MET A 184 1.38 3.00 3.58
C MET A 184 2.14 3.83 4.60
N LEU A 185 3.13 4.62 4.18
CA LEU A 185 3.86 5.54 5.06
C LEU A 185 2.97 6.70 5.49
N ALA A 186 2.22 7.29 4.55
CA ALA A 186 1.27 8.36 4.83
C ALA A 186 0.17 7.89 5.79
N ALA A 187 -0.39 6.69 5.56
CA ALA A 187 -1.37 6.10 6.46
C ALA A 187 -0.82 5.95 7.89
N TYR A 188 0.40 5.44 8.04
CA TYR A 188 1.05 5.31 9.34
C TYR A 188 1.27 6.67 10.02
N ALA A 189 1.72 7.67 9.28
CA ALA A 189 1.90 9.04 9.80
C ALA A 189 0.59 9.67 10.32
N ARG A 190 -0.56 9.22 9.77
CA ARG A 190 -1.91 9.62 10.22
C ARG A 190 -2.50 8.70 11.32
N GLY A 191 -1.70 7.78 11.88
CA GLY A 191 -2.16 6.86 12.92
C GLY A 191 -2.97 5.66 12.40
N LEU A 192 -3.04 5.48 11.08
CA LEU A 192 -3.71 4.34 10.45
C LEU A 192 -2.74 3.16 10.28
N GLY A 193 -3.29 1.96 10.37
CA GLY A 193 -2.58 0.71 10.09
C GLY A 193 -2.89 0.20 8.70
N THR A 194 -1.89 -0.41 8.06
CA THR A 194 -2.03 -1.03 6.74
C THR A 194 -1.38 -2.40 6.71
N CYS A 195 -1.87 -3.28 5.82
CA CYS A 195 -1.18 -4.52 5.46
C CYS A 195 -1.29 -4.77 3.96
N PRO A 196 -0.18 -4.74 3.22
CA PRO A 196 -0.17 -5.18 1.83
C PRO A 196 -0.26 -6.70 1.77
N MET A 197 -1.12 -7.22 0.91
CA MET A 197 -1.40 -8.64 0.75
C MET A 197 -1.52 -9.00 -0.72
N THR A 198 -0.91 -10.11 -1.09
CA THR A 198 -1.03 -10.72 -2.41
C THR A 198 -1.86 -12.01 -2.38
N GLY A 199 -2.26 -12.49 -1.19
CA GLY A 199 -3.06 -13.70 -1.04
C GLY A 199 -4.35 -13.70 -1.87
N PRO A 200 -5.21 -12.68 -1.80
CA PRO A 200 -6.41 -12.60 -2.64
C PRO A 200 -6.10 -12.56 -4.13
N VAL A 201 -5.01 -11.89 -4.52
CA VAL A 201 -4.57 -11.81 -5.91
C VAL A 201 -4.09 -13.16 -6.41
N LEU A 202 -3.27 -13.86 -5.62
CA LEU A 202 -2.75 -15.19 -5.95
C LEU A 202 -3.86 -16.24 -6.10
N LEU A 203 -4.87 -16.18 -5.24
CA LEU A 203 -5.91 -17.22 -5.14
C LEU A 203 -7.12 -16.95 -6.04
N ALA A 204 -7.58 -15.71 -6.12
CA ALA A 204 -8.86 -15.32 -6.70
C ALA A 204 -8.74 -14.11 -7.66
N GLN A 205 -7.66 -14.01 -8.42
CA GLN A 205 -7.39 -12.86 -9.29
C GLN A 205 -8.50 -12.65 -10.33
N ASN A 206 -8.97 -13.70 -10.97
CA ASN A 206 -9.98 -13.61 -12.01
C ASN A 206 -11.36 -13.23 -11.44
N GLU A 207 -11.73 -13.83 -10.31
CA GLU A 207 -12.97 -13.53 -9.60
C GLU A 207 -12.96 -12.08 -9.10
N LEU A 208 -11.84 -11.64 -8.54
CA LEU A 208 -11.65 -10.26 -8.06
C LEU A 208 -11.73 -9.27 -9.23
N ARG A 209 -11.11 -9.57 -10.36
CA ARG A 209 -11.15 -8.76 -11.58
C ARG A 209 -12.59 -8.59 -12.08
N GLN A 210 -13.32 -9.68 -12.19
CA GLN A 210 -14.71 -9.66 -12.64
C GLN A 210 -15.62 -8.92 -11.68
N TYR A 211 -15.45 -9.17 -10.37
CA TYR A 211 -16.25 -8.56 -9.33
C TYR A 211 -16.08 -7.03 -9.25
N LEU A 212 -14.85 -6.55 -9.41
CA LEU A 212 -14.52 -5.12 -9.39
C LEU A 212 -14.53 -4.47 -10.78
N GLN A 213 -14.86 -5.22 -11.84
CA GLN A 213 -14.89 -4.76 -13.23
C GLN A 213 -13.57 -4.11 -13.67
N ILE A 214 -12.45 -4.74 -13.29
CA ILE A 214 -11.11 -4.26 -13.61
C ILE A 214 -10.79 -4.62 -15.06
N ASP A 215 -10.35 -3.63 -15.82
CA ASP A 215 -9.89 -3.78 -17.19
C ASP A 215 -8.84 -4.90 -17.32
N PRO A 216 -8.97 -5.80 -18.33
CA PRO A 216 -8.01 -6.87 -18.56
C PRO A 216 -6.55 -6.44 -18.71
N GLU A 217 -6.31 -5.25 -19.25
CA GLU A 217 -4.96 -4.72 -19.44
C GLU A 217 -4.28 -4.28 -18.13
N LYS A 218 -5.07 -4.02 -17.07
CA LYS A 218 -4.53 -3.61 -15.76
C LYS A 218 -4.18 -4.83 -14.94
N GLN A 219 -3.04 -4.81 -14.28
CA GLN A 219 -2.64 -5.88 -13.36
C GLN A 219 -3.06 -5.53 -11.93
N ILE A 220 -3.62 -6.52 -11.22
CA ILE A 220 -3.88 -6.37 -9.78
C ILE A 220 -2.56 -6.67 -9.07
N ASN A 221 -1.92 -5.61 -8.56
CA ASN A 221 -0.62 -5.73 -7.92
C ASN A 221 -0.73 -6.28 -6.49
N MET A 222 -1.56 -5.64 -5.67
CA MET A 222 -1.82 -6.08 -4.29
C MET A 222 -3.14 -5.51 -3.76
N VAL A 223 -3.58 -6.06 -2.64
CA VAL A 223 -4.66 -5.51 -1.84
C VAL A 223 -4.08 -5.00 -0.53
N ILE A 224 -4.41 -3.78 -0.14
CA ILE A 224 -3.97 -3.18 1.13
C ILE A 224 -5.18 -3.02 2.04
N SER A 225 -5.17 -3.70 3.20
CA SER A 225 -6.14 -3.41 4.26
C SER A 225 -5.76 -2.13 4.98
N LEU A 226 -6.76 -1.32 5.35
CA LEU A 226 -6.60 -0.01 5.96
C LEU A 226 -7.60 0.17 7.11
N GLY A 227 -7.14 0.69 8.24
CA GLY A 227 -7.98 1.00 9.40
C GLY A 227 -7.19 1.40 10.63
N TYR A 228 -7.88 1.66 11.72
CA TYR A 228 -7.23 1.95 13.00
C TYR A 228 -6.76 0.65 13.67
N PRO A 229 -5.46 0.54 14.04
CA PRO A 229 -4.91 -0.68 14.64
C PRO A 229 -5.62 -1.03 15.95
N LYS A 230 -6.05 -2.29 16.10
CA LYS A 230 -6.57 -2.80 17.38
C LYS A 230 -5.44 -3.16 18.35
N ASP A 231 -4.34 -3.67 17.79
CA ASP A 231 -3.18 -4.13 18.55
C ASP A 231 -1.91 -3.43 18.02
N LYS A 232 -0.91 -3.27 18.87
CA LYS A 232 0.41 -2.79 18.45
C LYS A 232 1.21 -3.95 17.83
N PRO A 233 1.49 -3.95 16.51
CA PRO A 233 2.20 -5.05 15.86
C PRO A 233 3.61 -5.23 16.42
N LYS A 234 4.07 -6.50 16.50
CA LYS A 234 5.43 -6.81 16.94
C LYS A 234 6.48 -6.28 15.98
N LYS A 235 7.58 -5.76 16.52
CA LYS A 235 8.78 -5.48 15.71
C LYS A 235 9.40 -6.80 15.26
N LEU A 236 9.63 -6.93 13.96
CA LEU A 236 10.37 -8.05 13.39
C LEU A 236 11.82 -7.61 13.14
N ALA A 237 12.75 -8.56 13.28
CA ALA A 237 14.14 -8.33 12.93
C ALA A 237 14.29 -7.93 11.46
N ARG A 238 15.32 -7.17 11.18
CA ARG A 238 15.76 -6.80 9.83
C ARG A 238 17.17 -7.30 9.63
N LYS A 239 17.53 -7.58 8.38
CA LYS A 239 18.93 -7.84 8.03
C LYS A 239 19.76 -6.60 8.37
N GLU A 240 21.01 -6.83 8.76
CA GLU A 240 21.94 -5.74 8.95
C GLU A 240 22.28 -5.07 7.61
N VAL A 241 22.61 -3.78 7.65
CA VAL A 241 22.93 -3.03 6.43
C VAL A 241 24.09 -3.68 5.67
N LYS A 242 25.09 -4.18 6.38
CA LYS A 242 26.25 -4.90 5.80
C LYS A 242 25.86 -6.16 5.02
N ASP A 243 24.73 -6.81 5.39
CA ASP A 243 24.29 -8.06 4.75
C ASP A 243 23.52 -7.82 3.44
N ILE A 244 23.15 -6.58 3.17
CA ILE A 244 22.37 -6.17 2.01
C ILE A 244 23.06 -5.08 1.16
N THR A 245 24.30 -4.72 1.51
CA THR A 245 25.03 -3.64 0.85
C THR A 245 26.44 -4.06 0.52
N LYS A 246 26.88 -3.76 -0.71
CA LYS A 246 28.27 -3.89 -1.14
C LYS A 246 28.77 -2.52 -1.58
N PHE A 247 29.84 -2.03 -0.96
CA PHE A 247 30.56 -0.84 -1.41
C PHE A 247 31.62 -1.23 -2.42
N ILE A 248 31.70 -0.51 -3.54
CA ILE A 248 32.79 -0.59 -4.52
C ILE A 248 33.46 0.78 -4.47
N LEU A 249 34.67 0.81 -3.90
CA LEU A 249 35.45 2.03 -3.67
C LEU A 249 36.58 2.14 -4.69
#